data_19bee02b8da93525cb1c40a8a6b42b63
#
_entry.id   19bee02b8da93525cb1c40a8a6b42b63
#
_cell.length_a   1.000
_cell.length_b   1.000
_cell.length_c   1.000
_cell.angle_alpha   90.00
_cell.angle_beta   90.00
_cell.angle_gamma   90.00
#
_symmetry.space_group_name_H-M   'P 1'
#
loop_
_entity.id
_entity.type
_entity.pdbx_description
1 polymer ?
#
loop_
_entity_poly.entity_id
_entity_poly.type
_entity_poly.pdbx_seq_one_letter_code
_entity_poly.pdbx_strand_id
1 'polypeptide(L)'
;MSKAESPARREPAAEAYLQAARQPQKQGRSRAKIPKIPVLGLGTWKPGEIDVPFDRSGMVIPSNTNFLDTWEAMEDLVTAGLVKAIGVSNFNHEQLERILTKPNLRVRPLTNQIECHPYLTQRNLISFCQSRDVSVIAYQPLGGSSGGVDLMDNPVIQTIARKHHKSPAQILIRFQIQRNVIVVPKSVNPKRILENIQVFDFELTEQDMNDLLRLNRNLRLTMFPTAENHKDYPFHIEF
;
A
#
# COMPACT_ATOMS: atom_id res chain seq x y z
N MET A 1 13.39 -45.82 4.45
CA MET A 1 13.57 -44.97 5.65
C MET A 1 13.55 -43.52 5.16
N SER A 2 12.39 -42.92 5.21
CA SER A 2 12.16 -41.51 4.81
C SER A 2 12.63 -40.59 5.94
N LYS A 3 13.56 -39.68 5.64
CA LYS A 3 13.93 -38.61 6.58
C LYS A 3 12.82 -37.56 6.55
N ALA A 4 12.08 -37.41 7.65
CA ALA A 4 11.17 -36.31 7.87
C ALA A 4 12.00 -35.01 7.99
N GLU A 5 11.77 -34.07 7.10
CA GLU A 5 12.32 -32.70 7.22
C GLU A 5 11.68 -32.02 8.44
N SER A 6 12.53 -31.56 9.34
CA SER A 6 12.15 -30.73 10.49
C SER A 6 11.56 -29.41 10.00
N PRO A 7 10.46 -28.88 10.58
CA PRO A 7 9.90 -27.61 10.19
C PRO A 7 10.94 -26.49 10.44
N ALA A 8 11.26 -25.75 9.41
CA ALA A 8 12.20 -24.64 9.47
C ALA A 8 11.76 -23.65 10.59
N ARG A 9 12.64 -23.40 11.55
CA ARG A 9 12.44 -22.38 12.58
C ARG A 9 12.24 -21.03 11.89
N ARG A 10 11.11 -20.39 12.13
CA ARG A 10 10.85 -19.01 11.64
C ARG A 10 11.94 -18.11 12.19
N GLU A 11 12.55 -17.31 11.31
CA GLU A 11 13.56 -16.34 11.72
C GLU A 11 12.98 -15.33 12.72
N PRO A 12 13.75 -14.89 13.76
CA PRO A 12 13.26 -13.95 14.78
C PRO A 12 12.68 -12.65 14.22
N ALA A 13 13.18 -12.20 13.06
CA ALA A 13 12.69 -11.01 12.37
C ALA A 13 11.25 -11.18 11.84
N ALA A 14 10.89 -12.37 11.34
CA ALA A 14 9.54 -12.64 10.86
C ALA A 14 8.53 -12.71 12.03
N GLU A 15 8.95 -13.20 13.17
CA GLU A 15 8.12 -13.29 14.37
C GLU A 15 7.87 -11.92 15.01
N ALA A 16 8.90 -11.06 15.08
CA ALA A 16 8.78 -9.67 15.49
C ALA A 16 7.86 -8.86 14.56
N TYR A 17 7.94 -9.09 13.24
CA TYR A 17 7.06 -8.46 12.26
C TYR A 17 5.59 -8.84 12.49
N LEU A 18 5.32 -10.13 12.73
CA LEU A 18 3.97 -10.63 13.02
C LEU A 18 3.40 -10.06 14.34
N GLN A 19 4.26 -9.82 15.35
CA GLN A 19 3.84 -9.18 16.60
C GLN A 19 3.51 -7.70 16.40
N ALA A 20 4.35 -6.94 15.70
CA ALA A 20 4.09 -5.52 15.40
C ALA A 20 2.83 -5.33 14.54
N ALA A 21 2.60 -6.23 13.57
CA ALA A 21 1.41 -6.24 12.72
C ALA A 21 0.09 -6.52 13.50
N ARG A 22 0.17 -7.04 14.72
CA ARG A 22 -1.00 -7.31 15.59
C ARG A 22 -1.44 -6.10 16.43
N GLN A 23 -0.76 -4.97 16.38
CA GLN A 23 -1.17 -3.78 17.14
C GLN A 23 -2.48 -3.19 16.57
N PRO A 24 -3.52 -2.99 17.39
CA PRO A 24 -4.83 -2.53 16.91
C PRO A 24 -4.80 -1.03 16.57
N GLN A 25 -5.44 -0.69 15.45
CA GLN A 25 -5.78 0.72 15.17
C GLN A 25 -6.71 1.25 16.27
N LYS A 26 -6.52 2.51 16.69
CA LYS A 26 -7.42 3.20 17.63
C LYS A 26 -8.84 3.22 17.07
N GLN A 27 -9.81 2.72 17.83
CA GLN A 27 -11.19 2.52 17.42
C GLN A 27 -11.97 3.84 17.37
N GLY A 28 -12.65 4.09 16.23
CA GLY A 28 -13.79 4.97 16.12
C GLY A 28 -15.08 4.18 15.84
N ARG A 29 -16.11 4.46 16.60
CA ARG A 29 -17.54 4.08 16.55
C ARG A 29 -17.99 2.75 15.95
N SER A 30 -18.82 2.03 16.73
CA SER A 30 -19.42 0.72 16.42
C SER A 30 -20.32 0.76 15.17
N ARG A 31 -19.81 0.23 14.07
CA ARG A 31 -20.55 -0.35 12.94
C ARG A 31 -20.14 -1.81 12.83
N ALA A 32 -20.94 -2.64 12.12
CA ALA A 32 -20.69 -4.06 11.90
C ALA A 32 -19.21 -4.35 11.79
N LYS A 33 -18.71 -5.38 12.50
CA LYS A 33 -17.28 -5.63 12.71
C LYS A 33 -16.49 -5.62 11.40
N ILE A 34 -16.00 -4.43 11.02
CA ILE A 34 -15.04 -4.29 9.93
C ILE A 34 -13.78 -5.08 10.33
N PRO A 35 -13.28 -5.99 9.47
CA PRO A 35 -12.07 -6.72 9.76
C PRO A 35 -10.92 -5.76 10.08
N LYS A 36 -10.22 -6.00 11.19
CA LYS A 36 -9.06 -5.17 11.58
C LYS A 36 -7.88 -5.51 10.69
N ILE A 37 -7.28 -4.49 10.09
CA ILE A 37 -6.05 -4.62 9.32
C ILE A 37 -4.90 -4.04 10.16
N PRO A 38 -3.75 -4.72 10.29
CA PRO A 38 -2.54 -4.14 10.88
C PRO A 38 -2.11 -2.87 10.16
N VAL A 39 -1.66 -1.86 10.90
CA VAL A 39 -1.19 -0.58 10.34
C VAL A 39 0.14 -0.71 9.59
N LEU A 40 0.85 -1.82 9.80
CA LEU A 40 2.11 -2.14 9.15
C LEU A 40 2.05 -3.57 8.61
N GLY A 41 2.43 -3.76 7.37
CA GLY A 41 2.52 -5.04 6.67
C GLY A 41 3.87 -5.22 5.98
N LEU A 42 4.10 -6.38 5.39
CA LEU A 42 5.29 -6.69 4.58
C LEU A 42 4.93 -6.66 3.09
N GLY A 43 5.65 -5.86 2.31
CA GLY A 43 5.59 -5.88 0.86
C GLY A 43 6.30 -7.12 0.30
N THR A 44 5.64 -7.84 -0.59
CA THR A 44 6.15 -9.12 -1.13
C THR A 44 6.35 -9.09 -2.65
N TRP A 45 5.96 -8.02 -3.33
CA TRP A 45 6.10 -7.93 -4.78
C TRP A 45 7.57 -7.96 -5.22
N LYS A 46 7.86 -8.75 -6.26
CA LYS A 46 9.17 -8.84 -6.90
C LYS A 46 9.09 -8.29 -8.33
N PRO A 47 10.00 -7.40 -8.76
CA PRO A 47 10.11 -7.02 -10.16
C PRO A 47 10.61 -8.20 -11.01
N GLY A 48 10.12 -8.33 -12.23
CA GLY A 48 10.69 -9.21 -13.25
C GLY A 48 9.85 -10.41 -13.68
N GLU A 49 8.75 -10.72 -13.00
CA GLU A 49 7.79 -11.72 -13.45
C GLU A 49 6.46 -11.02 -13.76
N ILE A 50 6.33 -10.47 -14.98
CA ILE A 50 5.07 -9.92 -15.47
C ILE A 50 4.52 -10.92 -16.46
N ASP A 51 3.55 -11.71 -16.02
CA ASP A 51 2.87 -12.72 -16.83
C ASP A 51 1.59 -12.11 -17.45
N VAL A 52 1.79 -11.08 -18.27
CA VAL A 52 0.70 -10.45 -19.04
C VAL A 52 0.97 -10.59 -20.53
N PRO A 53 -0.05 -10.85 -21.37
CA PRO A 53 0.13 -10.96 -22.81
C PRO A 53 0.41 -9.58 -23.40
N PHE A 54 1.38 -9.53 -24.34
CA PHE A 54 1.74 -8.32 -25.08
C PHE A 54 1.40 -8.50 -26.56
N ASP A 55 1.00 -7.41 -27.20
CA ASP A 55 0.87 -7.32 -28.64
C ASP A 55 2.24 -7.11 -29.32
N ARG A 56 2.23 -7.03 -30.68
CA ARG A 56 3.46 -6.82 -31.47
C ARG A 56 4.12 -5.46 -31.24
N SER A 57 3.41 -4.49 -30.70
CA SER A 57 3.93 -3.15 -30.36
C SER A 57 4.50 -3.09 -28.95
N GLY A 58 4.39 -4.15 -28.17
CA GLY A 58 4.83 -4.21 -26.78
C GLY A 58 3.81 -3.64 -25.78
N MET A 59 2.57 -3.41 -26.21
CA MET A 59 1.50 -2.99 -25.33
C MET A 59 0.77 -4.21 -24.75
N VAL A 60 0.29 -4.08 -23.51
CA VAL A 60 -0.54 -5.12 -22.87
C VAL A 60 -1.82 -5.34 -23.66
N ILE A 61 -2.14 -6.60 -23.95
CA ILE A 61 -3.42 -6.98 -24.58
C ILE A 61 -4.50 -6.93 -23.51
N PRO A 62 -5.47 -5.98 -23.60
CA PRO A 62 -6.53 -5.86 -22.60
C PRO A 62 -7.55 -6.97 -22.72
N SER A 63 -8.15 -7.37 -21.61
CA SER A 63 -9.39 -8.15 -21.63
C SER A 63 -10.60 -7.22 -21.80
N ASN A 64 -11.71 -7.78 -22.29
CA ASN A 64 -12.98 -7.05 -22.36
C ASN A 64 -13.78 -7.08 -21.04
N THR A 65 -13.26 -7.73 -20.01
CA THR A 65 -13.91 -7.86 -18.73
C THR A 65 -13.98 -6.51 -18.01
N ASN A 66 -15.17 -6.16 -17.54
CA ASN A 66 -15.35 -4.99 -16.70
C ASN A 66 -14.85 -5.28 -15.27
N PHE A 67 -14.15 -4.36 -14.66
CA PHE A 67 -13.69 -4.56 -13.27
C PHE A 67 -14.85 -4.67 -12.26
N LEU A 68 -16.06 -4.19 -12.61
CA LEU A 68 -17.25 -4.41 -11.78
C LEU A 68 -17.70 -5.88 -11.76
N ASP A 69 -17.52 -6.60 -12.88
CA ASP A 69 -17.81 -8.05 -12.97
C ASP A 69 -16.77 -8.82 -12.14
N THR A 70 -15.50 -8.41 -12.22
CA THR A 70 -14.44 -8.96 -11.37
C THR A 70 -14.75 -8.71 -9.89
N TRP A 71 -15.24 -7.51 -9.54
CA TRP A 71 -15.63 -7.20 -8.16
C TRP A 71 -16.75 -8.13 -7.67
N GLU A 72 -17.75 -8.40 -8.50
CA GLU A 72 -18.84 -9.30 -8.17
C GLU A 72 -18.37 -10.74 -7.88
N ALA A 73 -17.44 -11.24 -8.70
CA ALA A 73 -16.80 -12.54 -8.45
C ALA A 73 -16.01 -12.56 -7.14
N MET A 74 -15.35 -11.45 -6.78
CA MET A 74 -14.64 -11.33 -5.50
C MET A 74 -15.60 -11.26 -4.30
N GLU A 75 -16.76 -10.65 -4.45
CA GLU A 75 -17.84 -10.67 -3.44
C GLU A 75 -18.30 -12.10 -3.13
N ASP A 76 -18.34 -12.97 -4.15
CA ASP A 76 -18.69 -14.40 -3.97
C ASP A 76 -17.67 -15.12 -3.09
N LEU A 77 -16.38 -14.78 -3.15
CA LEU A 77 -15.36 -15.36 -2.27
C LEU A 77 -15.60 -15.00 -0.79
N VAL A 78 -16.06 -13.78 -0.52
CA VAL A 78 -16.45 -13.37 0.85
C VAL A 78 -17.69 -14.12 1.30
N THR A 79 -18.69 -14.23 0.42
CA THR A 79 -19.96 -14.95 0.70
C THR A 79 -19.70 -16.42 0.97
N ALA A 80 -18.78 -17.04 0.23
CA ALA A 80 -18.34 -18.43 0.44
C ALA A 80 -17.48 -18.63 1.69
N GLY A 81 -17.10 -17.55 2.40
CA GLY A 81 -16.24 -17.61 3.58
C GLY A 81 -14.77 -17.93 3.29
N LEU A 82 -14.35 -17.90 2.01
CA LEU A 82 -12.97 -18.16 1.59
C LEU A 82 -12.02 -17.02 1.94
N VAL A 83 -12.53 -15.79 1.93
CA VAL A 83 -11.79 -14.58 2.35
C VAL A 83 -12.64 -13.76 3.33
N LYS A 84 -11.98 -12.98 4.20
CA LYS A 84 -12.67 -12.15 5.22
C LYS A 84 -13.03 -10.77 4.70
N ALA A 85 -12.27 -10.26 3.76
CA ALA A 85 -12.43 -8.94 3.17
C ALA A 85 -11.75 -8.89 1.82
N ILE A 86 -12.19 -7.96 1.00
CA ILE A 86 -11.64 -7.69 -0.33
C ILE A 86 -11.34 -6.20 -0.46
N GLY A 87 -10.42 -5.85 -1.35
CA GLY A 87 -10.00 -4.48 -1.62
C GLY A 87 -9.51 -4.33 -3.05
N VAL A 88 -9.16 -3.12 -3.40
CA VAL A 88 -8.67 -2.77 -4.73
C VAL A 88 -7.24 -2.22 -4.65
N SER A 89 -6.58 -2.09 -5.79
CA SER A 89 -5.27 -1.49 -5.91
C SER A 89 -5.20 -0.58 -7.12
N ASN A 90 -4.57 0.58 -6.97
CA ASN A 90 -4.42 1.61 -8.00
C ASN A 90 -5.75 2.14 -8.57
N PHE A 91 -6.83 2.10 -7.81
CA PHE A 91 -8.09 2.72 -8.21
C PHE A 91 -8.02 4.23 -7.97
N ASN A 92 -8.39 5.01 -8.99
CA ASN A 92 -8.66 6.43 -8.84
C ASN A 92 -10.05 6.64 -8.20
N HIS A 93 -10.39 7.89 -7.87
CA HIS A 93 -11.65 8.19 -7.19
C HIS A 93 -12.88 7.83 -8.02
N GLU A 94 -12.85 7.99 -9.35
CA GLU A 94 -13.97 7.66 -10.23
C GLU A 94 -14.22 6.15 -10.26
N GLN A 95 -13.15 5.36 -10.40
CA GLN A 95 -13.23 3.89 -10.41
C GLN A 95 -13.70 3.36 -9.06
N LEU A 96 -13.21 3.93 -7.96
CA LEU A 96 -13.66 3.55 -6.63
C LEU A 96 -15.12 3.90 -6.40
N GLU A 97 -15.57 5.09 -6.84
CA GLU A 97 -16.98 5.50 -6.75
C GLU A 97 -17.88 4.56 -7.55
N ARG A 98 -17.46 4.11 -8.75
CA ARG A 98 -18.22 3.13 -9.55
C ARG A 98 -18.45 1.81 -8.80
N ILE A 99 -17.47 1.33 -8.00
CA ILE A 99 -17.71 0.16 -7.13
C ILE A 99 -18.68 0.53 -6.00
N LEU A 100 -18.43 1.65 -5.32
CA LEU A 100 -19.20 2.06 -4.15
C LEU A 100 -20.68 2.34 -4.45
N THR A 101 -20.99 2.71 -5.69
CA THR A 101 -22.34 2.99 -6.20
C THR A 101 -22.91 1.87 -7.06
N LYS A 102 -22.18 0.74 -7.20
CA LYS A 102 -22.64 -0.42 -7.98
C LYS A 102 -24.01 -0.88 -7.47
N PRO A 103 -25.02 -1.05 -8.36
CA PRO A 103 -26.29 -1.66 -7.97
C PRO A 103 -26.07 -3.04 -7.33
N ASN A 104 -26.79 -3.33 -6.26
CA ASN A 104 -26.68 -4.59 -5.52
C ASN A 104 -25.28 -4.91 -4.96
N LEU A 105 -24.48 -3.88 -4.62
CA LEU A 105 -23.20 -4.04 -3.94
C LEU A 105 -23.41 -4.81 -2.61
N ARG A 106 -22.80 -5.99 -2.50
CA ARG A 106 -22.88 -6.86 -1.33
C ARG A 106 -21.76 -6.60 -0.33
N VAL A 107 -20.54 -6.37 -0.85
CA VAL A 107 -19.33 -6.17 -0.05
C VAL A 107 -18.62 -4.91 -0.53
N ARG A 108 -18.43 -3.97 0.38
CA ARG A 108 -17.65 -2.75 0.11
C ARG A 108 -16.15 -3.05 0.09
N PRO A 109 -15.35 -2.38 -0.76
CA PRO A 109 -13.90 -2.48 -0.68
C PRO A 109 -13.41 -2.01 0.70
N LEU A 110 -12.62 -2.85 1.37
CA LEU A 110 -12.03 -2.51 2.66
C LEU A 110 -10.84 -1.57 2.49
N THR A 111 -10.10 -1.73 1.39
CA THR A 111 -8.86 -0.98 1.13
C THR A 111 -8.73 -0.57 -0.33
N ASN A 112 -8.02 0.54 -0.55
CA ASN A 112 -7.37 0.87 -1.83
C ASN A 112 -5.86 0.90 -1.59
N GLN A 113 -5.10 0.02 -2.24
CA GLN A 113 -3.64 -0.01 -2.14
C GLN A 113 -3.04 0.80 -3.28
N ILE A 114 -2.30 1.87 -2.95
CA ILE A 114 -1.78 2.85 -3.90
C ILE A 114 -0.30 3.15 -3.66
N GLU A 115 0.40 3.61 -4.69
CA GLU A 115 1.72 4.21 -4.51
C GLU A 115 1.60 5.46 -3.66
N CYS A 116 2.34 5.53 -2.55
CA CYS A 116 2.29 6.69 -1.67
C CYS A 116 3.60 6.89 -0.92
N HIS A 117 4.21 8.06 -1.08
CA HIS A 117 5.45 8.50 -0.46
C HIS A 117 5.54 10.04 -0.50
N PRO A 118 6.54 10.69 0.11
CA PRO A 118 6.62 12.16 0.12
C PRO A 118 6.62 12.85 -1.24
N TYR A 119 7.10 12.19 -2.31
CA TYR A 119 7.03 12.78 -3.66
C TYR A 119 5.71 12.52 -4.39
N LEU A 120 4.86 11.64 -3.84
CA LEU A 120 3.49 11.36 -4.29
C LEU A 120 2.60 11.20 -3.06
N THR A 121 2.19 12.30 -2.46
CA THR A 121 1.52 12.30 -1.16
C THR A 121 0.07 11.84 -1.21
N GLN A 122 -0.58 11.82 -2.37
CA GLN A 122 -1.93 11.31 -2.57
C GLN A 122 -3.00 11.90 -1.65
N ARG A 123 -2.86 13.19 -1.27
CA ARG A 123 -3.73 13.82 -0.24
C ARG A 123 -5.21 13.72 -0.60
N ASN A 124 -5.55 14.03 -1.86
CA ASN A 124 -6.93 14.04 -2.34
C ASN A 124 -7.53 12.63 -2.34
N LEU A 125 -6.82 11.65 -2.90
CA LEU A 125 -7.29 10.27 -2.95
C LEU A 125 -7.38 9.63 -1.56
N ILE A 126 -6.43 9.92 -0.66
CA ILE A 126 -6.50 9.46 0.73
C ILE A 126 -7.73 10.03 1.43
N SER A 127 -7.97 11.35 1.32
CA SER A 127 -9.16 11.98 1.91
C SER A 127 -10.45 11.42 1.33
N PHE A 128 -10.49 11.19 0.02
CA PHE A 128 -11.61 10.58 -0.66
C PHE A 128 -11.91 9.17 -0.13
N CYS A 129 -10.89 8.31 -0.06
CA CYS A 129 -11.04 6.95 0.47
C CYS A 129 -11.50 6.97 1.93
N GLN A 130 -10.81 7.73 2.80
CA GLN A 130 -11.09 7.77 4.24
C GLN A 130 -12.49 8.32 4.55
N SER A 131 -12.98 9.29 3.78
CA SER A 131 -14.35 9.82 3.93
C SER A 131 -15.45 8.81 3.57
N ARG A 132 -15.07 7.73 2.88
CA ARG A 132 -15.95 6.63 2.45
C ARG A 132 -15.73 5.34 3.22
N ASP A 133 -15.01 5.39 4.35
CA ASP A 133 -14.63 4.22 5.16
C ASP A 133 -13.79 3.18 4.38
N VAL A 134 -13.02 3.62 3.37
CA VAL A 134 -12.04 2.81 2.65
C VAL A 134 -10.66 3.14 3.18
N SER A 135 -9.99 2.16 3.77
CA SER A 135 -8.61 2.33 4.26
C SER A 135 -7.63 2.40 3.09
N VAL A 136 -6.57 3.19 3.24
CA VAL A 136 -5.50 3.29 2.23
C VAL A 136 -4.30 2.47 2.68
N ILE A 137 -3.72 1.72 1.73
CA ILE A 137 -2.45 1.03 1.92
C ILE A 137 -1.41 1.68 1.00
N ALA A 138 -0.30 2.13 1.57
CA ALA A 138 0.83 2.70 0.83
C ALA A 138 1.80 1.60 0.40
N TYR A 139 1.90 1.34 -0.91
CA TYR A 139 3.02 0.60 -1.45
C TYR A 139 4.14 1.56 -1.91
N GLN A 140 5.36 1.06 -2.07
CA GLN A 140 6.58 1.87 -2.29
C GLN A 140 6.75 3.04 -1.31
N PRO A 141 6.48 2.87 -0.02
CA PRO A 141 6.55 3.98 0.95
C PRO A 141 7.96 4.54 1.10
N LEU A 142 8.97 3.75 0.74
CA LEU A 142 10.39 4.13 0.78
C LEU A 142 10.87 4.71 -0.55
N GLY A 143 9.97 4.90 -1.53
CA GLY A 143 10.35 5.19 -2.90
C GLY A 143 10.95 3.96 -3.58
N GLY A 144 11.78 4.18 -4.59
CA GLY A 144 12.50 3.13 -5.30
C GLY A 144 13.67 3.73 -6.05
N SER A 145 14.65 2.90 -6.38
CA SER A 145 15.79 3.30 -7.21
C SER A 145 15.44 3.51 -8.70
N SER A 146 14.19 3.32 -9.07
CA SER A 146 13.70 3.54 -10.44
C SER A 146 13.74 5.04 -10.76
N GLY A 147 14.45 5.40 -11.83
CA GLY A 147 14.51 6.77 -12.31
C GLY A 147 15.49 7.70 -11.58
N GLY A 148 16.40 7.17 -10.76
CA GLY A 148 17.47 7.97 -10.11
C GLY A 148 16.96 8.88 -8.97
N VAL A 149 15.75 8.65 -8.47
CA VAL A 149 15.15 9.43 -7.38
C VAL A 149 15.21 8.61 -6.10
N ASP A 150 16.21 8.87 -5.27
CA ASP A 150 16.31 8.24 -3.95
C ASP A 150 15.70 9.18 -2.89
N LEU A 151 14.53 8.78 -2.36
CA LEU A 151 13.89 9.46 -1.24
C LEU A 151 14.75 9.46 0.02
N MET A 152 15.55 8.39 0.21
CA MET A 152 16.37 8.23 1.41
C MET A 152 17.51 9.24 1.48
N ASP A 153 17.96 9.76 0.34
CA ASP A 153 19.03 10.75 0.24
C ASP A 153 18.50 12.21 0.29
N ASN A 154 17.18 12.39 0.37
CA ASN A 154 16.61 13.73 0.45
C ASN A 154 17.05 14.45 1.73
N PRO A 155 17.61 15.69 1.65
CA PRO A 155 18.14 16.42 2.80
C PRO A 155 17.14 16.68 3.91
N VAL A 156 15.86 16.90 3.58
CA VAL A 156 14.78 17.10 4.56
C VAL A 156 14.57 15.81 5.35
N ILE A 157 14.44 14.67 4.65
CA ILE A 157 14.24 13.36 5.28
C ILE A 157 15.44 12.99 6.15
N GLN A 158 16.68 13.23 5.67
CA GLN A 158 17.91 13.01 6.42
C GLN A 158 17.99 13.89 7.68
N THR A 159 17.53 15.13 7.61
CA THR A 159 17.51 16.04 8.76
C THR A 159 16.54 15.60 9.81
N ILE A 160 15.33 15.19 9.41
CA ILE A 160 14.30 14.66 10.32
C ILE A 160 14.81 13.33 10.94
N ALA A 161 15.45 12.48 10.15
CA ALA A 161 16.03 11.22 10.63
C ALA A 161 17.07 11.43 11.74
N ARG A 162 18.01 12.37 11.54
CA ARG A 162 19.00 12.75 12.57
C ARG A 162 18.33 13.31 13.83
N LYS A 163 17.32 14.19 13.68
CA LYS A 163 16.57 14.78 14.80
C LYS A 163 15.95 13.73 15.70
N HIS A 164 15.39 12.66 15.12
CA HIS A 164 14.71 11.60 15.86
C HIS A 164 15.62 10.41 16.21
N HIS A 165 16.90 10.45 15.84
CA HIS A 165 17.82 9.31 15.96
C HIS A 165 17.27 8.02 15.31
N LYS A 166 16.66 8.19 14.13
CA LYS A 166 16.04 7.13 13.33
C LYS A 166 16.62 7.09 11.93
N SER A 167 16.43 5.98 11.21
CA SER A 167 16.80 5.93 9.81
C SER A 167 15.77 6.64 8.91
N PRO A 168 16.16 7.08 7.71
CA PRO A 168 15.22 7.61 6.72
C PRO A 168 14.04 6.69 6.43
N ALA A 169 14.27 5.37 6.37
CA ALA A 169 13.22 4.38 6.18
C ALA A 169 12.18 4.42 7.32
N GLN A 170 12.62 4.52 8.56
CA GLN A 170 11.73 4.64 9.71
C GLN A 170 10.91 5.93 9.67
N ILE A 171 11.50 7.05 9.25
CA ILE A 171 10.77 8.33 9.07
C ILE A 171 9.66 8.16 8.01
N LEU A 172 9.99 7.57 6.86
CA LEU A 172 9.03 7.37 5.77
C LEU A 172 7.87 6.45 6.15
N ILE A 173 8.15 5.40 6.93
CA ILE A 173 7.14 4.49 7.45
C ILE A 173 6.25 5.20 8.47
N ARG A 174 6.85 5.92 9.43
CA ARG A 174 6.13 6.65 10.47
C ARG A 174 5.25 7.75 9.88
N PHE A 175 5.71 8.44 8.84
CA PHE A 175 4.95 9.42 8.09
C PHE A 175 3.61 8.87 7.59
N GLN A 176 3.58 7.66 7.03
CA GLN A 176 2.33 7.04 6.59
C GLN A 176 1.42 6.67 7.76
N ILE A 177 1.99 6.08 8.80
CA ILE A 177 1.24 5.67 10.01
C ILE A 177 0.53 6.89 10.64
N GLN A 178 1.19 8.03 10.76
CA GLN A 178 0.60 9.24 11.34
C GLN A 178 -0.47 9.90 10.47
N ARG A 179 -0.53 9.54 9.18
CA ARG A 179 -1.60 9.93 8.25
C ARG A 179 -2.79 8.97 8.24
N ASN A 180 -2.80 7.98 9.16
CA ASN A 180 -3.77 6.87 9.17
C ASN A 180 -3.76 6.07 7.86
N VAL A 181 -2.56 5.88 7.29
CA VAL A 181 -2.31 5.07 6.10
C VAL A 181 -1.56 3.81 6.51
N ILE A 182 -2.07 2.66 6.10
CA ILE A 182 -1.42 1.37 6.28
C ILE A 182 -0.19 1.33 5.37
N VAL A 183 0.92 0.78 5.84
CA VAL A 183 2.17 0.81 5.09
C VAL A 183 2.74 -0.58 4.90
N VAL A 184 3.22 -0.88 3.67
CA VAL A 184 3.76 -2.19 3.30
C VAL A 184 5.17 -2.07 2.70
N PRO A 185 6.18 -1.69 3.52
CA PRO A 185 7.56 -1.60 3.07
C PRO A 185 8.08 -3.01 2.71
N LYS A 186 8.79 -3.10 1.57
CA LYS A 186 9.42 -4.35 1.12
C LYS A 186 10.91 -4.34 1.48
N SER A 187 11.38 -5.42 2.04
CA SER A 187 12.81 -5.70 2.16
C SER A 187 13.07 -7.21 2.11
N VAL A 188 14.22 -7.60 1.61
CA VAL A 188 14.75 -8.98 1.68
C VAL A 188 15.93 -9.07 2.67
N ASN A 189 16.34 -7.95 3.24
CA ASN A 189 17.41 -7.91 4.23
C ASN A 189 16.81 -8.02 5.64
N PRO A 190 17.13 -9.07 6.43
CA PRO A 190 16.56 -9.30 7.76
C PRO A 190 16.77 -8.11 8.72
N LYS A 191 17.94 -7.46 8.67
CA LYS A 191 18.22 -6.29 9.51
C LYS A 191 17.30 -5.11 9.19
N ARG A 192 17.08 -4.83 7.88
CA ARG A 192 16.17 -3.77 7.45
C ARG A 192 14.70 -4.11 7.74
N ILE A 193 14.31 -5.39 7.67
CA ILE A 193 12.96 -5.82 8.06
C ILE A 193 12.75 -5.52 9.55
N LEU A 194 13.71 -5.85 10.42
CA LEU A 194 13.64 -5.56 11.84
C LEU A 194 13.61 -4.05 12.11
N GLU A 195 14.44 -3.28 11.43
CA GLU A 195 14.49 -1.82 11.53
C GLU A 195 13.14 -1.18 11.15
N ASN A 196 12.54 -1.61 10.03
CA ASN A 196 11.27 -1.08 9.51
C ASN A 196 10.09 -1.25 10.48
N ILE A 197 10.13 -2.20 11.41
CA ILE A 197 9.07 -2.36 12.43
C ILE A 197 9.30 -1.54 13.69
N GLN A 198 10.50 -0.98 13.90
CA GLN A 198 10.87 -0.17 15.07
C GLN A 198 10.46 1.30 14.87
N VAL A 199 9.15 1.53 14.65
CA VAL A 199 8.57 2.83 14.28
C VAL A 199 7.45 3.28 15.23
N PHE A 200 7.22 2.56 16.33
CA PHE A 200 6.16 2.86 17.28
C PHE A 200 6.64 3.53 18.58
N ASP A 201 7.95 3.73 18.72
CA ASP A 201 8.62 4.29 19.88
C ASP A 201 8.95 5.79 19.72
N PHE A 202 8.54 6.43 18.64
CA PHE A 202 8.69 7.86 18.39
C PHE A 202 7.53 8.41 17.58
N GLU A 203 7.40 9.74 17.56
CA GLU A 203 6.42 10.47 16.76
C GLU A 203 7.09 11.62 16.00
N LEU A 204 6.68 11.82 14.74
CA LEU A 204 7.03 13.00 13.96
C LEU A 204 6.22 14.19 14.48
N THR A 205 6.87 15.33 14.63
CA THR A 205 6.18 16.57 14.99
C THR A 205 5.29 17.07 13.84
N GLU A 206 4.37 17.96 14.11
CA GLU A 206 3.55 18.61 13.07
C GLU A 206 4.43 19.31 12.02
N GLN A 207 5.52 19.94 12.44
CA GLN A 207 6.49 20.55 11.52
C GLN A 207 7.14 19.50 10.62
N ASP A 208 7.58 18.36 11.17
CA ASP A 208 8.18 17.27 10.38
C ASP A 208 7.18 16.74 9.35
N MET A 209 5.93 16.53 9.75
CA MET A 209 4.86 16.09 8.87
C MET A 209 4.61 17.09 7.73
N ASN A 210 4.57 18.38 8.04
CA ASN A 210 4.39 19.45 7.06
C ASN A 210 5.57 19.53 6.09
N ASP A 211 6.81 19.40 6.57
CA ASP A 211 8.00 19.40 5.74
C ASP A 211 8.03 18.21 4.78
N LEU A 212 7.65 17.01 5.23
CA LEU A 212 7.50 15.83 4.39
C LEU A 212 6.38 16.00 3.34
N LEU A 213 5.24 16.60 3.72
CA LEU A 213 4.13 16.87 2.79
C LEU A 213 4.50 17.89 1.71
N ARG A 214 5.37 18.87 2.01
CA ARG A 214 5.88 19.86 1.06
C ARG A 214 6.79 19.27 0.00
N LEU A 215 7.32 18.08 0.21
CA LEU A 215 8.14 17.39 -0.78
C LEU A 215 7.32 16.87 -1.97
N ASN A 216 5.99 16.97 -1.94
CA ASN A 216 5.12 16.50 -3.01
C ASN A 216 5.48 17.11 -4.37
N ARG A 217 5.62 16.24 -5.37
CA ARG A 217 5.89 16.61 -6.77
C ARG A 217 4.91 15.97 -7.73
N ASN A 218 3.92 15.23 -7.21
CA ASN A 218 3.03 14.34 -7.98
C ASN A 218 3.85 13.36 -8.85
N LEU A 219 5.00 12.93 -8.34
CA LEU A 219 5.91 12.02 -9.03
C LEU A 219 5.54 10.58 -8.73
N ARG A 220 4.93 9.91 -9.70
CA ARG A 220 4.62 8.48 -9.68
C ARG A 220 5.79 7.69 -10.26
N LEU A 221 6.26 6.68 -9.51
CA LEU A 221 7.35 5.80 -9.94
C LEU A 221 6.84 4.56 -10.70
N THR A 222 5.60 4.14 -10.42
CA THR A 222 4.98 2.97 -11.05
C THR A 222 3.86 3.42 -11.98
N MET A 223 4.18 3.61 -13.27
CA MET A 223 3.26 4.16 -14.28
C MET A 223 2.58 3.10 -15.15
N PHE A 224 3.12 1.88 -15.24
CA PHE A 224 2.63 0.84 -16.17
C PHE A 224 2.43 1.34 -17.62
N PRO A 225 3.46 1.91 -18.28
CA PRO A 225 3.32 2.57 -19.58
C PRO A 225 2.79 1.63 -20.68
N THR A 226 3.05 0.34 -20.58
CA THR A 226 2.56 -0.68 -21.51
C THR A 226 1.04 -0.90 -21.44
N ALA A 227 0.37 -0.38 -20.41
CA ALA A 227 -1.07 -0.45 -20.22
C ALA A 227 -1.77 0.91 -20.35
N GLU A 228 -1.06 1.96 -20.74
CA GLU A 228 -1.57 3.35 -20.76
C GLU A 228 -2.79 3.53 -21.68
N ASN A 229 -2.88 2.75 -22.76
CA ASN A 229 -4.00 2.78 -23.71
C ASN A 229 -5.24 2.00 -23.22
N HIS A 230 -5.20 1.40 -22.04
CA HIS A 230 -6.35 0.67 -21.52
C HIS A 230 -7.45 1.65 -21.07
N LYS A 231 -8.72 1.35 -21.41
CA LYS A 231 -9.89 2.18 -21.05
C LYS A 231 -10.03 2.47 -19.55
N ASP A 232 -9.56 1.57 -18.72
CA ASP A 232 -9.59 1.68 -17.26
C ASP A 232 -8.18 1.97 -16.68
N TYR A 233 -7.26 2.55 -17.49
CA TYR A 233 -5.96 3.00 -16.96
C TYR A 233 -6.18 4.09 -15.90
N PRO A 234 -5.69 3.93 -14.67
CA PRO A 234 -6.15 4.76 -13.57
C PRO A 234 -5.46 6.14 -13.47
N PHE A 235 -4.33 6.34 -14.18
CA PHE A 235 -3.44 7.47 -13.94
C PHE A 235 -3.58 8.62 -14.94
N HIS A 236 -4.65 8.64 -15.74
CA HIS A 236 -4.97 9.78 -16.64
C HIS A 236 -5.56 10.97 -15.89
N ILE A 237 -6.02 10.78 -14.68
CA ILE A 237 -6.57 11.81 -13.80
C ILE A 237 -5.72 11.97 -12.54
N GLU A 238 -5.83 13.13 -11.88
CA GLU A 238 -4.98 13.49 -10.75
C GLU A 238 -5.11 12.52 -9.57
N PHE A 239 -6.34 12.07 -9.26
CA PHE A 239 -6.59 11.14 -8.16
C PHE A 239 -7.83 10.27 -8.36
#